data_1d674b038a53d6c427949018c3cd2d3b
#
_entry.id   1d674b038a53d6c427949018c3cd2d3b
#
_cell.length_a   1.000
_cell.length_b   1.000
_cell.length_c   1.000
_cell.angle_alpha   90.00
_cell.angle_beta   90.00
_cell.angle_gamma   90.00
#
_symmetry.space_group_name_H-M   'P 1'
#
loop_
_entity.id
_entity.type
_entity.pdbx_description
1 polymer ?
#
loop_
_entity_poly.entity_id
_entity_poly.type
_entity_poly.pdbx_seq_one_letter_code
_entity_poly.pdbx_strand_id
1 'polypeptide(L)'
;MKITLLSTAYPYRGGIAVFTERLARAFQQEGDKVNISTFSLQYPNFLFPGKSQYASSERPSDLDITAEVNSINPFNWFRIGRKIKKQKPDILILKYWIPFMAPCLGTISRIVKRNKHTKVIVVVDNIIPHEKRFGDNFLSKYFVNSVDGFVAMSKSVYDDLILFDAKKCILGVHPLYDNF
;
A
#
# COMPACT_ATOMS: atom_id res chain seq x y z
N MET A 1 18.99 -1.03 3.89
CA MET A 1 18.38 -0.64 2.60
C MET A 1 17.61 0.67 2.75
N LYS A 2 17.16 1.25 1.64
CA LYS A 2 16.22 2.39 1.63
C LYS A 2 14.84 1.90 1.23
N ILE A 3 13.88 2.00 2.13
CA ILE A 3 12.53 1.47 1.96
C ILE A 3 11.51 2.61 1.99
N THR A 4 10.60 2.63 1.03
CA THR A 4 9.43 3.50 1.07
C THR A 4 8.18 2.64 1.24
N LEU A 5 7.38 2.93 2.27
CA LEU A 5 6.06 2.34 2.44
C LEU A 5 5.02 3.32 1.87
N LEU A 6 4.20 2.90 0.90
CA LEU A 6 3.06 3.66 0.42
C LEU A 6 1.79 2.95 0.88
N SER A 7 1.22 3.41 1.96
CA SER A 7 0.12 2.77 2.65
C SER A 7 -0.59 3.75 3.58
N THR A 8 -1.70 3.30 4.19
CA THR A 8 -2.36 4.04 5.27
C THR A 8 -1.48 4.05 6.51
N ALA A 9 -1.27 5.23 7.08
CA ALA A 9 -0.60 5.48 8.35
C ALA A 9 -1.18 6.77 8.96
N TYR A 10 -0.66 7.25 10.08
CA TYR A 10 -1.08 8.54 10.63
C TYR A 10 -1.17 9.62 9.52
N PRO A 11 -2.24 10.44 9.49
CA PRO A 11 -3.28 10.67 10.50
C PRO A 11 -4.47 9.70 10.46
N TYR A 12 -4.43 8.65 9.65
CA TYR A 12 -5.49 7.67 9.60
C TYR A 12 -5.39 6.66 10.74
N ARG A 13 -6.55 6.07 11.12
CA ARG A 13 -6.65 4.99 12.11
C ARG A 13 -7.02 3.67 11.45
N GLY A 14 -6.91 2.58 12.23
CA GLY A 14 -7.37 1.24 11.84
C GLY A 14 -6.22 0.26 11.61
N GLY A 15 -6.58 -1.00 11.36
CA GLY A 15 -5.61 -2.10 11.30
C GLY A 15 -4.51 -1.90 10.26
N ILE A 16 -4.82 -1.31 9.10
CA ILE A 16 -3.83 -1.03 8.05
C ILE A 16 -2.80 0.00 8.52
N ALA A 17 -3.23 1.06 9.21
CA ALA A 17 -2.32 2.08 9.75
C ALA A 17 -1.38 1.47 10.80
N VAL A 18 -1.93 0.73 11.76
CA VAL A 18 -1.14 0.03 12.78
C VAL A 18 -0.15 -0.96 12.15
N PHE A 19 -0.60 -1.75 11.18
CA PHE A 19 0.27 -2.66 10.44
C PHE A 19 1.44 -1.93 9.77
N THR A 20 1.15 -0.84 9.04
CA THR A 20 2.15 -0.07 8.30
C THR A 20 3.20 0.52 9.23
N GLU A 21 2.78 1.10 10.35
CA GLU A 21 3.66 1.70 11.34
C GLU A 21 4.53 0.67 12.06
N ARG A 22 3.97 -0.50 12.40
CA ARG A 22 4.74 -1.63 12.97
C ARG A 22 5.75 -2.17 11.97
N LEU A 23 5.36 -2.33 10.71
CA LEU A 23 6.25 -2.78 9.66
C LEU A 23 7.42 -1.80 9.45
N ALA A 24 7.15 -0.50 9.50
CA ALA A 24 8.20 0.53 9.42
C ALA A 24 9.19 0.41 10.57
N ARG A 25 8.70 0.25 11.82
CA ARG A 25 9.56 0.05 12.99
C ARG A 25 10.40 -1.22 12.90
N ALA A 26 9.82 -2.31 12.42
CA ALA A 26 10.56 -3.56 12.25
C ALA A 26 11.74 -3.39 11.28
N PHE A 27 11.54 -2.73 10.15
CA PHE A 27 12.64 -2.43 9.23
C PHE A 27 13.67 -1.46 9.83
N GLN A 28 13.25 -0.47 10.62
CA GLN A 28 14.18 0.42 11.32
C GLN A 28 15.05 -0.35 12.33
N GLN A 29 14.48 -1.32 13.05
CA GLN A 29 15.21 -2.20 13.98
C GLN A 29 16.26 -3.05 13.26
N GLU A 30 16.02 -3.43 12.02
CA GLU A 30 16.99 -4.12 11.14
C GLU A 30 18.04 -3.16 10.53
N GLY A 31 18.00 -1.88 10.88
CA GLY A 31 18.93 -0.86 10.40
C GLY A 31 18.59 -0.25 9.05
N ASP A 32 17.39 -0.45 8.54
CA ASP A 32 16.93 0.11 7.28
C ASP A 32 16.48 1.57 7.43
N LYS A 33 16.68 2.36 6.37
CA LYS A 33 16.11 3.72 6.26
C LYS A 33 14.70 3.64 5.70
N VAL A 34 13.71 3.96 6.53
CA VAL A 34 12.29 3.83 6.17
C VAL A 34 11.60 5.19 6.16
N ASN A 35 10.83 5.46 5.12
CA ASN A 35 9.85 6.55 5.10
C ASN A 35 8.48 6.03 4.67
N ILE A 36 7.43 6.67 5.16
CA ILE A 36 6.03 6.33 4.86
C ILE A 36 5.40 7.48 4.08
N SER A 37 4.94 7.19 2.86
CA SER A 37 4.05 8.06 2.09
C SER A 37 2.62 7.61 2.33
N THR A 38 1.87 8.33 3.14
CA THR A 38 0.46 8.03 3.42
C THR A 38 -0.48 8.94 2.64
N PHE A 39 -1.77 8.71 2.77
CA PHE A 39 -2.78 9.45 2.02
C PHE A 39 -3.03 10.83 2.65
N SER A 40 -3.10 11.85 1.82
CA SER A 40 -3.75 13.14 2.13
C SER A 40 -5.26 13.06 1.92
N LEU A 41 -5.70 12.19 0.98
CA LEU A 41 -7.07 11.78 0.78
C LEU A 41 -7.10 10.29 0.44
N GLN A 42 -7.58 9.46 1.37
CA GLN A 42 -7.70 8.01 1.16
C GLN A 42 -9.01 7.64 0.48
N TYR A 43 -10.12 8.15 0.99
CA TYR A 43 -11.47 8.00 0.41
C TYR A 43 -12.20 9.33 0.40
N PRO A 44 -12.99 9.61 -0.64
CA PRO A 44 -14.02 10.64 -0.55
C PRO A 44 -14.96 10.34 0.63
N ASN A 45 -15.42 11.37 1.33
CA ASN A 45 -16.23 11.21 2.55
C ASN A 45 -17.47 10.35 2.35
N PHE A 46 -18.10 10.41 1.18
CA PHE A 46 -19.30 9.63 0.86
C PHE A 46 -19.04 8.12 0.66
N LEU A 47 -17.79 7.70 0.47
CA LEU A 47 -17.41 6.29 0.34
C LEU A 47 -16.95 5.67 1.66
N PHE A 48 -16.80 6.46 2.70
CA PHE A 48 -16.35 5.97 3.99
C PHE A 48 -17.53 5.61 4.89
N PRO A 49 -17.68 4.34 5.31
CA PRO A 49 -18.84 3.89 6.09
C PRO A 49 -18.79 4.29 7.57
N GLY A 50 -17.70 4.91 8.05
CA GLY A 50 -17.49 5.25 9.46
C GLY A 50 -17.64 6.72 9.77
N LYS A 51 -17.72 7.06 11.10
CA LYS A 51 -17.83 8.44 11.56
C LYS A 51 -16.55 9.26 11.41
N SER A 52 -15.39 8.65 11.51
CA SER A 52 -14.08 9.30 11.34
C SER A 52 -13.03 8.31 10.82
N GLN A 53 -12.23 8.77 9.85
CA GLN A 53 -11.07 8.05 9.33
C GLN A 53 -9.80 8.34 10.11
N TYR A 54 -9.82 9.36 10.98
CA TYR A 54 -8.63 9.92 11.60
C TYR A 54 -8.41 9.39 13.01
N ALA A 55 -7.13 9.26 13.37
CA ALA A 55 -6.69 8.91 14.70
C ALA A 55 -6.93 10.09 15.68
N SER A 56 -7.25 9.77 16.93
CA SER A 56 -7.27 10.72 18.05
C SER A 56 -5.92 10.81 18.77
N SER A 57 -4.97 9.92 18.43
CA SER A 57 -3.62 9.90 19.00
C SER A 57 -2.72 10.95 18.37
N GLU A 58 -1.64 11.29 19.07
CA GLU A 58 -0.57 12.13 18.52
C GLU A 58 0.20 11.43 17.40
N ARG A 59 0.85 12.25 16.57
CA ARG A 59 1.69 11.75 15.49
C ARG A 59 2.89 10.98 16.07
N PRO A 60 3.18 9.76 15.58
CA PRO A 60 4.40 9.05 15.94
C PRO A 60 5.64 9.88 15.62
N SER A 61 6.45 10.17 16.64
CA SER A 61 7.69 10.97 16.50
C SER A 61 8.87 10.15 15.98
N ASP A 62 8.78 8.83 16.08
CA ASP A 62 9.80 7.85 15.68
C ASP A 62 9.71 7.45 14.20
N LEU A 63 8.67 7.90 13.49
CA LEU A 63 8.41 7.53 12.10
C LEU A 63 8.43 8.75 11.16
N ASP A 64 9.12 8.61 10.02
CA ASP A 64 9.06 9.59 8.93
C ASP A 64 7.80 9.35 8.09
N ILE A 65 6.70 10.03 8.44
CA ILE A 65 5.39 9.91 7.78
C ILE A 65 5.07 11.19 7.03
N THR A 66 4.74 11.09 5.74
CA THR A 66 4.27 12.22 4.93
C THR A 66 2.91 11.91 4.32
N ALA A 67 1.89 12.70 4.68
CA ALA A 67 0.55 12.60 4.10
C ALA A 67 0.49 13.41 2.79
N GLU A 68 0.64 12.72 1.65
CA GLU A 68 0.81 13.38 0.35
C GLU A 68 0.06 12.72 -0.82
N VAL A 69 -0.43 11.49 -0.64
CA VAL A 69 -1.07 10.72 -1.72
C VAL A 69 -2.57 11.00 -1.74
N ASN A 70 -3.07 11.47 -2.88
CA ASN A 70 -4.50 11.64 -3.11
C ASN A 70 -5.01 10.49 -4.00
N SER A 71 -5.86 9.61 -3.45
CA SER A 71 -6.31 8.38 -4.11
C SER A 71 -7.14 8.59 -5.38
N ILE A 72 -7.71 9.77 -5.58
CA ILE A 72 -8.62 10.08 -6.69
C ILE A 72 -8.06 11.10 -7.69
N ASN A 73 -6.88 11.68 -7.43
CA ASN A 73 -6.30 12.71 -8.28
C ASN A 73 -5.15 12.17 -9.15
N PRO A 74 -5.34 11.93 -10.46
CA PRO A 74 -4.31 11.42 -11.35
C PRO A 74 -3.06 12.30 -11.41
N PHE A 75 -3.20 13.63 -11.39
CA PHE A 75 -2.04 14.53 -11.38
C PHE A 75 -1.16 14.32 -10.14
N ASN A 76 -1.79 14.05 -8.99
CA ASN A 76 -1.07 13.70 -7.77
C ASN A 76 -0.32 12.37 -7.94
N TRP A 77 -0.92 11.35 -8.56
CA TRP A 77 -0.26 10.05 -8.78
C TRP A 77 1.02 10.21 -9.60
N PHE A 78 0.97 11.02 -10.68
CA PHE A 78 2.16 11.33 -11.49
C PHE A 78 3.22 12.07 -10.68
N ARG A 79 2.83 13.05 -9.86
CA ARG A 79 3.74 13.80 -9.00
C ARG A 79 4.42 12.87 -7.97
N ILE A 80 3.65 12.06 -7.25
CA ILE A 80 4.17 11.12 -6.24
C ILE A 80 5.04 10.04 -6.89
N GLY A 81 4.59 9.46 -7.99
CA GLY A 81 5.38 8.47 -8.73
C GLY A 81 6.75 9.02 -9.18
N ARG A 82 6.79 10.27 -9.70
CA ARG A 82 8.05 10.92 -10.06
C ARG A 82 8.94 11.23 -8.86
N LYS A 83 8.34 11.66 -7.73
CA LYS A 83 9.06 11.90 -6.47
C LYS A 83 9.75 10.62 -5.99
N ILE A 84 9.01 9.54 -5.82
CA ILE A 84 9.55 8.25 -5.36
C ILE A 84 10.57 7.70 -6.38
N LYS A 85 10.27 7.79 -7.67
CA LYS A 85 11.22 7.42 -8.74
C LYS A 85 12.58 8.13 -8.59
N LYS A 86 12.58 9.45 -8.29
CA LYS A 86 13.79 10.26 -8.10
C LYS A 86 14.52 9.89 -6.80
N GLN A 87 13.76 9.55 -5.74
CA GLN A 87 14.33 9.12 -4.46
C GLN A 87 15.07 7.79 -4.55
N LYS A 88 14.74 6.95 -5.56
CA LYS A 88 15.33 5.63 -5.80
C LYS A 88 15.42 4.77 -4.53
N PRO A 89 14.29 4.46 -3.85
CA PRO A 89 14.35 3.47 -2.78
C PRO A 89 14.72 2.10 -3.38
N ASP A 90 15.37 1.25 -2.60
CA ASP A 90 15.64 -0.13 -3.00
C ASP A 90 14.34 -0.91 -3.16
N ILE A 91 13.40 -0.68 -2.21
CA ILE A 91 12.09 -1.32 -2.20
C ILE A 91 11.01 -0.25 -1.98
N LEU A 92 9.96 -0.32 -2.79
CA LEU A 92 8.68 0.32 -2.56
C LEU A 92 7.68 -0.75 -2.13
N ILE A 93 7.19 -0.66 -0.90
CA ILE A 93 6.18 -1.58 -0.37
C ILE A 93 4.81 -0.88 -0.40
N LEU A 94 3.85 -1.53 -1.04
CA LEU A 94 2.47 -1.08 -1.12
C LEU A 94 1.59 -1.93 -0.21
N LYS A 95 0.51 -1.36 0.29
CA LYS A 95 -0.59 -2.11 0.89
C LYS A 95 -1.80 -2.04 -0.04
N TYR A 96 -2.39 -3.19 -0.36
CA TYR A 96 -3.56 -3.27 -1.25
C TYR A 96 -4.69 -4.05 -0.58
N TRP A 97 -5.89 -3.49 -0.57
CA TRP A 97 -7.04 -4.08 0.11
C TRP A 97 -8.38 -3.92 -0.63
N ILE A 98 -8.43 -3.10 -1.69
CA ILE A 98 -9.66 -2.86 -2.45
C ILE A 98 -9.32 -2.39 -3.88
N PRO A 99 -10.08 -2.84 -4.92
CA PRO A 99 -9.87 -2.44 -6.31
C PRO A 99 -9.90 -0.94 -6.58
N PHE A 100 -10.63 -0.17 -5.79
CA PHE A 100 -10.65 1.30 -5.85
C PHE A 100 -9.26 1.93 -5.81
N MET A 101 -8.30 1.32 -5.11
CA MET A 101 -6.92 1.81 -5.02
C MET A 101 -6.05 1.47 -6.24
N ALA A 102 -6.51 0.56 -7.10
CA ALA A 102 -5.74 0.06 -8.22
C ALA A 102 -5.25 1.14 -9.20
N PRO A 103 -6.06 2.12 -9.63
CA PRO A 103 -5.59 3.18 -10.53
C PRO A 103 -4.47 4.01 -9.92
N CYS A 104 -4.61 4.41 -8.67
CA CYS A 104 -3.62 5.20 -7.95
C CYS A 104 -2.31 4.42 -7.76
N LEU A 105 -2.37 3.31 -7.06
CA LEU A 105 -1.19 2.51 -6.71
C LEU A 105 -0.51 1.92 -7.95
N GLY A 106 -1.30 1.44 -8.92
CA GLY A 106 -0.78 0.87 -10.16
C GLY A 106 -0.07 1.89 -11.04
N THR A 107 -0.58 3.13 -11.09
CA THR A 107 0.06 4.22 -11.84
C THR A 107 1.38 4.64 -11.19
N ILE A 108 1.37 4.84 -9.86
CA ILE A 108 2.59 5.17 -9.11
C ILE A 108 3.65 4.09 -9.30
N SER A 109 3.28 2.81 -9.16
CA SER A 109 4.18 1.67 -9.35
C SER A 109 4.86 1.67 -10.71
N ARG A 110 4.09 1.84 -11.80
CA ARG A 110 4.64 1.88 -13.16
C ARG A 110 5.63 3.02 -13.35
N ILE A 111 5.36 4.20 -12.76
CA ILE A 111 6.27 5.34 -12.85
C ILE A 111 7.55 5.08 -12.08
N VAL A 112 7.45 4.52 -10.87
CA VAL A 112 8.62 4.20 -10.03
C VAL A 112 9.50 3.16 -10.71
N LYS A 113 8.93 2.09 -11.25
CA LYS A 113 9.68 1.02 -11.94
C LYS A 113 10.48 1.50 -13.15
N ARG A 114 10.16 2.66 -13.72
CA ARG A 114 10.96 3.27 -14.80
C ARG A 114 12.38 3.69 -14.37
N ASN A 115 12.68 3.71 -13.05
CA ASN A 115 14.06 3.95 -12.59
C ASN A 115 14.96 2.70 -12.70
N LYS A 116 14.38 1.52 -13.02
CA LYS A 116 15.05 0.23 -13.19
C LYS A 116 15.88 -0.23 -11.97
N HIS A 117 15.64 0.38 -10.81
CA HIS A 117 16.32 0.10 -9.55
C HIS A 117 15.34 -0.44 -8.51
N THR A 118 14.29 0.33 -8.24
CA THR A 118 13.32 0.03 -7.18
C THR A 118 12.51 -1.23 -7.50
N LYS A 119 12.47 -2.17 -6.56
CA LYS A 119 11.54 -3.30 -6.58
C LYS A 119 10.23 -2.89 -5.93
N VAL A 120 9.13 -3.17 -6.58
CA VAL A 120 7.78 -2.86 -6.05
C VAL A 120 7.16 -4.14 -5.55
N ILE A 121 6.97 -4.22 -4.24
CA ILE A 121 6.34 -5.35 -3.54
C ILE A 121 5.01 -4.88 -2.96
N VAL A 122 4.01 -5.74 -3.00
CA VAL A 122 2.71 -5.42 -2.41
C VAL A 122 2.30 -6.44 -1.36
N VAL A 123 1.85 -5.94 -0.21
CA VAL A 123 1.16 -6.72 0.81
C VAL A 123 -0.34 -6.63 0.54
N VAL A 124 -0.98 -7.77 0.30
CA VAL A 124 -2.38 -7.84 -0.15
C VAL A 124 -3.24 -8.46 0.94
N ASP A 125 -4.25 -7.69 1.38
CA ASP A 125 -5.27 -8.19 2.32
C ASP A 125 -6.46 -8.78 1.58
N ASN A 126 -6.81 -8.22 0.41
CA ASN A 126 -7.90 -8.68 -0.42
C ASN A 126 -7.68 -8.20 -1.86
N ILE A 127 -7.75 -9.10 -2.84
CA ILE A 127 -7.63 -8.77 -4.27
C ILE A 127 -9.01 -8.84 -4.97
N ILE A 128 -9.87 -9.72 -4.52
CA ILE A 128 -11.25 -9.86 -4.98
C ILE A 128 -12.17 -9.37 -3.85
N PRO A 129 -12.92 -8.29 -4.02
CA PRO A 129 -13.84 -7.82 -2.99
C PRO A 129 -14.96 -8.85 -2.76
N HIS A 130 -15.46 -8.92 -1.51
CA HIS A 130 -16.60 -9.77 -1.17
C HIS A 130 -17.85 -9.40 -1.98
N GLU A 131 -18.05 -8.10 -2.21
CA GLU A 131 -19.10 -7.59 -3.11
C GLU A 131 -18.45 -7.15 -4.43
N LYS A 132 -18.54 -8.01 -5.44
CA LYS A 132 -17.99 -7.73 -6.77
C LYS A 132 -18.79 -6.65 -7.46
N ARG A 133 -18.11 -5.62 -7.95
CA ARG A 133 -18.67 -4.57 -8.80
C ARG A 133 -18.17 -4.73 -10.24
N PHE A 134 -18.95 -4.17 -11.17
CA PHE A 134 -18.51 -4.12 -12.57
C PHE A 134 -17.17 -3.37 -12.67
N GLY A 135 -16.17 -4.00 -13.29
CA GLY A 135 -14.84 -3.43 -13.48
C GLY A 135 -13.78 -3.80 -12.43
N ASP A 136 -14.15 -4.38 -11.27
CA ASP A 136 -13.18 -4.74 -10.22
C ASP A 136 -12.09 -5.68 -10.72
N ASN A 137 -12.43 -6.69 -11.51
CA ASN A 137 -11.46 -7.61 -12.09
C ASN A 137 -10.48 -6.90 -13.04
N PHE A 138 -10.96 -5.94 -13.82
CA PHE A 138 -10.11 -5.14 -14.70
C PHE A 138 -9.13 -4.27 -13.89
N LEU A 139 -9.62 -3.62 -12.84
CA LEU A 139 -8.82 -2.79 -11.93
C LEU A 139 -7.77 -3.63 -11.20
N SER A 140 -8.16 -4.79 -10.65
CA SER A 140 -7.25 -5.71 -9.98
C SER A 140 -6.18 -6.22 -10.95
N LYS A 141 -6.53 -6.60 -12.17
CA LYS A 141 -5.57 -7.02 -13.20
C LYS A 141 -4.63 -5.89 -13.61
N TYR A 142 -5.17 -4.67 -13.75
CA TYR A 142 -4.34 -3.48 -13.99
C TYR A 142 -3.28 -3.30 -12.90
N PHE A 143 -3.66 -3.47 -11.64
CA PHE A 143 -2.75 -3.33 -10.51
C PHE A 143 -1.74 -4.47 -10.45
N VAL A 144 -2.18 -5.73 -10.52
CA VAL A 144 -1.31 -6.92 -10.45
C VAL A 144 -0.16 -6.82 -11.48
N ASN A 145 -0.44 -6.36 -12.69
CA ASN A 145 0.56 -6.18 -13.73
C ASN A 145 1.54 -5.00 -13.49
N SER A 146 1.39 -4.26 -12.40
CA SER A 146 2.24 -3.09 -12.12
C SER A 146 3.37 -3.35 -11.11
N VAL A 147 3.33 -4.46 -10.38
CA VAL A 147 4.24 -4.78 -9.28
C VAL A 147 5.19 -5.92 -9.61
N ASP A 148 6.20 -6.15 -8.77
CA ASP A 148 7.22 -7.17 -9.00
C ASP A 148 7.03 -8.42 -8.15
N GLY A 149 6.31 -8.30 -7.03
CA GLY A 149 6.04 -9.43 -6.13
C GLY A 149 4.93 -9.14 -5.13
N PHE A 150 4.39 -10.20 -4.55
CA PHE A 150 3.22 -10.18 -3.69
C PHE A 150 3.48 -10.92 -2.39
N VAL A 151 2.95 -10.38 -1.31
CA VAL A 151 2.80 -11.04 -0.03
C VAL A 151 1.30 -11.14 0.26
N ALA A 152 0.75 -12.33 0.14
CA ALA A 152 -0.64 -12.61 0.48
C ALA A 152 -0.79 -12.81 1.98
N MET A 153 -1.77 -12.14 2.61
CA MET A 153 -1.97 -12.21 4.06
C MET A 153 -2.86 -13.38 4.49
N SER A 154 -3.37 -14.18 3.55
CA SER A 154 -4.12 -15.40 3.80
C SER A 154 -4.02 -16.35 2.62
N LYS A 155 -4.34 -17.65 2.87
CA LYS A 155 -4.38 -18.66 1.81
C LYS A 155 -5.40 -18.31 0.72
N SER A 156 -6.57 -17.79 1.09
CA SER A 156 -7.59 -17.36 0.14
C SER A 156 -7.08 -16.27 -0.79
N VAL A 157 -6.42 -15.23 -0.24
CA VAL A 157 -5.82 -14.15 -1.03
C VAL A 157 -4.70 -14.66 -1.94
N TYR A 158 -3.91 -15.62 -1.46
CA TYR A 158 -2.88 -16.26 -2.27
C TYR A 158 -3.49 -16.97 -3.49
N ASP A 159 -4.53 -17.76 -3.29
CA ASP A 159 -5.21 -18.50 -4.36
C ASP A 159 -5.88 -17.51 -5.35
N ASP A 160 -6.50 -16.45 -4.87
CA ASP A 160 -7.05 -15.38 -5.70
C ASP A 160 -5.97 -14.70 -6.55
N LEU A 161 -4.80 -14.41 -5.99
CA LEU A 161 -3.67 -13.81 -6.73
C LEU A 161 -3.17 -14.72 -7.86
N ILE A 162 -3.15 -16.03 -7.65
CA ILE A 162 -2.79 -16.99 -8.71
C ILE A 162 -3.78 -16.93 -9.88
N LEU A 163 -5.08 -16.72 -9.61
CA LEU A 163 -6.09 -16.53 -10.68
C LEU A 163 -5.85 -15.25 -11.51
N PHE A 164 -5.13 -14.27 -10.96
CA PHE A 164 -4.73 -13.05 -11.66
C PHE A 164 -3.34 -13.13 -12.33
N ASP A 165 -2.76 -14.34 -12.43
CA ASP A 165 -1.39 -14.56 -12.96
C ASP A 165 -0.32 -13.76 -12.17
N ALA A 166 -0.51 -13.57 -10.88
CA ALA A 166 0.45 -12.89 -10.02
C ALA A 166 1.77 -13.68 -9.95
N LYS A 167 2.83 -13.07 -10.49
CA LYS A 167 4.17 -13.66 -10.45
C LYS A 167 4.81 -13.41 -9.09
N LYS A 168 5.59 -14.38 -8.58
CA LYS A 168 6.34 -14.24 -7.31
C LYS A 168 5.44 -13.87 -6.13
N CYS A 169 4.44 -14.70 -5.86
CA CYS A 169 3.57 -14.59 -4.71
C CYS A 169 4.07 -15.50 -3.57
N ILE A 170 4.14 -14.96 -2.38
CA ILE A 170 4.41 -15.73 -1.14
C ILE A 170 3.24 -15.55 -0.18
N LEU A 171 3.01 -16.57 0.64
CA LEU A 171 2.06 -16.50 1.75
C LEU A 171 2.78 -15.93 2.97
N GLY A 172 2.35 -14.76 3.42
CA GLY A 172 2.80 -14.15 4.67
C GLY A 172 1.96 -14.62 5.85
N VAL A 173 2.58 -14.68 7.02
CA VAL A 173 1.84 -14.91 8.27
C VAL A 173 1.27 -13.57 8.72
N HIS A 174 -0.04 -13.53 9.00
CA HIS A 174 -0.65 -12.32 9.57
C HIS A 174 -0.04 -12.09 10.97
N PRO A 175 0.55 -10.92 11.25
CA PRO A 175 1.10 -10.66 12.57
C PRO A 175 -0.02 -10.75 13.62
N LEU A 176 0.25 -11.46 14.72
CA LEU A 176 -0.59 -11.42 15.90
C LEU A 176 -0.50 -10.01 16.48
N TYR A 177 -1.64 -9.37 16.67
CA TYR A 177 -1.71 -8.07 17.33
C TYR A 177 -1.82 -8.34 18.83
N ASP A 178 -0.73 -8.19 19.57
CA ASP A 178 -0.68 -8.47 21.01
C ASP A 178 -1.38 -7.39 21.87
N ASN A 179 -2.03 -6.40 21.24
CA ASN A 179 -2.70 -5.31 21.95
C ASN A 179 -4.00 -4.92 21.25
N PHE A 180 -5.08 -5.48 21.68
CA PHE A 180 -6.43 -4.89 21.64
C PHE A 180 -6.89 -4.64 23.06
#